data_87a762c2feeeefe2df828cb58f661b97
#
_entry.id   87a762c2feeeefe2df828cb58f661b97
#
_cell.length_a   1.000
_cell.length_b   1.000
_cell.length_c   1.000
_cell.angle_alpha   90.00
_cell.angle_beta   90.00
_cell.angle_gamma   90.00
#
_symmetry.space_group_name_H-M   'P 1'
#
loop_
_entity.id
_entity.type
_entity.pdbx_description
1 polymer ?
#
loop_
_entity_poly.entity_id
_entity_poly.type
_entity_poly.pdbx_seq_one_letter_code
_entity_poly.pdbx_strand_id
1 'polypeptide(L)'
;VDYTVTKQPLSVIATSDVWAGLRGNAAHNQLVNDSVSLPLQTNWIQNVGSNIYMCSPIVAQNKVFIGTIDDDKAKKCYVKAYDATTGHLCWTFVTSNSIKNTIAYEDGRIFASDASGMLYAIDAEKGTACWQTQLPVSLLPLLDEGLAVADGVVYAGHAKGTCAVQAVDGKILWQNKAWDGGEGTTSTFTVGAGVLVASAHWNGLFGHDISNGALLWKKRDSKIRFRDGSATFYDGNFYLASCENLYVINPHSGDILKMAETSYEFNSACAPLVTDKYLIVSTSNK
;
A
#
# COMPACT_ATOMS: atom_id res chain seq x y z
N VAL A 1 -19.78 26.23 -10.41
CA VAL A 1 -19.63 25.98 -8.98
C VAL A 1 -18.35 26.67 -8.55
N ASP A 2 -18.51 27.78 -7.81
CA ASP A 2 -17.36 28.54 -7.31
C ASP A 2 -16.78 27.82 -6.09
N TYR A 3 -15.54 27.39 -6.22
CA TYR A 3 -14.78 26.80 -5.12
C TYR A 3 -14.07 27.92 -4.36
N THR A 4 -14.52 28.18 -3.14
CA THR A 4 -13.77 29.05 -2.22
C THR A 4 -12.65 28.23 -1.59
N VAL A 5 -11.42 28.44 -2.05
CA VAL A 5 -10.23 27.85 -1.39
C VAL A 5 -9.96 28.66 -0.11
N THR A 6 -10.39 28.15 1.03
CA THR A 6 -9.99 28.67 2.33
C THR A 6 -8.54 28.28 2.60
N LYS A 7 -7.63 29.24 2.55
CA LYS A 7 -6.26 29.08 3.03
C LYS A 7 -6.29 28.96 4.57
N GLN A 8 -6.41 27.74 5.07
CA GLN A 8 -5.99 27.44 6.44
C GLN A 8 -4.69 26.66 6.40
N PRO A 9 -3.70 27.00 7.23
CA PRO A 9 -2.50 26.16 7.32
C PRO A 9 -2.91 24.79 7.84
N LEU A 10 -2.61 23.76 7.06
CA LEU A 10 -2.64 22.39 7.53
C LEU A 10 -1.66 22.29 8.72
N SER A 11 -2.11 21.71 9.82
CA SER A 11 -1.20 21.44 10.92
C SER A 11 -0.15 20.44 10.45
N VAL A 12 1.06 20.89 10.49
CA VAL A 12 2.20 20.28 9.87
C VAL A 12 2.86 19.30 10.79
N ILE A 13 3.08 18.11 10.29
CA ILE A 13 3.92 17.11 10.96
C ILE A 13 5.00 16.64 10.00
N ALA A 14 6.24 16.87 10.40
CA ALA A 14 7.50 16.39 9.86
C ALA A 14 7.81 16.63 8.36
N THR A 15 8.93 17.29 8.14
CA THR A 15 9.68 17.23 6.88
C THR A 15 10.32 15.85 6.79
N SER A 16 9.83 14.99 5.92
CA SER A 16 10.48 13.74 5.56
C SER A 16 10.69 13.75 4.06
N ASP A 17 11.94 13.69 3.61
CA ASP A 17 12.30 13.48 2.20
C ASP A 17 12.00 12.05 1.75
N VAL A 18 11.27 11.29 2.57
CA VAL A 18 10.93 9.90 2.34
C VAL A 18 9.42 9.74 2.25
N TRP A 19 8.97 9.18 1.15
CA TRP A 19 7.59 8.71 0.91
C TRP A 19 7.66 7.20 0.70
N ALA A 20 7.67 6.44 1.82
CA ALA A 20 8.15 5.06 1.89
C ALA A 20 7.16 3.99 1.38
N GLY A 21 5.93 4.35 1.08
CA GLY A 21 4.89 3.41 0.65
C GLY A 21 3.63 4.12 0.21
N LEU A 22 2.53 3.40 0.12
CA LEU A 22 1.22 4.00 -0.16
C LEU A 22 0.89 5.02 0.93
N ARG A 23 0.53 6.25 0.53
CA ARG A 23 0.29 7.36 1.47
C ARG A 23 1.46 7.64 2.43
N GLY A 24 2.68 7.30 2.00
CA GLY A 24 3.94 7.66 2.64
C GLY A 24 4.49 6.69 3.65
N ASN A 25 3.66 5.86 4.30
CA ASN A 25 4.10 4.89 5.30
C ASN A 25 3.11 3.70 5.44
N ALA A 26 3.44 2.72 6.27
CA ALA A 26 2.61 1.54 6.50
C ALA A 26 1.25 1.83 7.17
N ALA A 27 1.09 2.98 7.81
CA ALA A 27 -0.18 3.42 8.40
C ALA A 27 -1.05 4.20 7.40
N HIS A 28 -0.53 4.54 6.24
CA HIS A 28 -1.15 5.33 5.18
C HIS A 28 -1.55 6.76 5.62
N ASN A 29 -0.82 7.34 6.55
CA ASN A 29 -1.20 8.59 7.20
C ASN A 29 -0.12 9.69 7.17
N GLN A 30 0.90 9.54 6.36
CA GLN A 30 1.97 10.54 6.31
C GLN A 30 1.45 11.87 5.77
N LEU A 31 1.74 12.93 6.49
CA LEU A 31 1.53 14.31 6.08
C LEU A 31 2.89 14.97 5.91
N VAL A 32 3.04 15.75 4.85
CA VAL A 32 4.25 16.56 4.60
C VAL A 32 3.94 18.04 4.74
N ASN A 33 4.87 18.77 5.31
CA ASN A 33 4.78 20.21 5.52
C ASN A 33 5.45 20.98 4.39
N ASP A 34 5.13 20.67 3.17
CA ASP A 34 5.63 21.43 2.04
C ASP A 34 4.61 22.45 1.56
N SER A 35 5.07 23.66 1.33
CA SER A 35 4.27 24.66 0.61
C SER A 35 4.50 24.48 -0.88
N VAL A 36 3.42 24.19 -1.59
CA VAL A 36 3.45 24.12 -3.05
C VAL A 36 3.10 25.47 -3.63
N SER A 37 4.03 26.08 -4.37
CA SER A 37 3.78 27.32 -5.10
C SER A 37 3.00 27.05 -6.38
N LEU A 38 1.96 27.84 -6.62
CA LEU A 38 1.15 27.79 -7.85
C LEU A 38 1.53 28.94 -8.81
N PRO A 39 1.46 28.73 -10.13
CA PRO A 39 1.06 27.50 -10.83
C PRO A 39 2.15 26.42 -10.79
N LEU A 40 1.73 25.16 -10.77
CA LEU A 40 2.67 24.04 -10.91
C LEU A 40 3.30 24.05 -12.31
N GLN A 41 4.58 23.72 -12.37
CA GLN A 41 5.31 23.51 -13.61
C GLN A 41 5.81 22.08 -13.68
N THR A 42 5.78 21.50 -14.88
CA THR A 42 6.35 20.17 -15.10
C THR A 42 7.87 20.26 -15.02
N ASN A 43 8.47 19.53 -14.08
CA ASN A 43 9.92 19.47 -13.96
C ASN A 43 10.51 18.46 -14.96
N TRP A 44 9.96 17.25 -15.00
CA TRP A 44 10.35 16.21 -15.95
C TRP A 44 9.21 15.21 -16.21
N ILE A 45 9.33 14.49 -17.32
CA ILE A 45 8.44 13.37 -17.69
C ILE A 45 9.32 12.23 -18.16
N GLN A 46 9.03 11.01 -17.68
CA GLN A 46 9.71 9.81 -18.13
C GLN A 46 8.72 8.73 -18.57
N ASN A 47 9.05 8.08 -19.69
CA ASN A 47 8.37 6.86 -20.09
C ASN A 47 9.09 5.66 -19.47
N VAL A 48 8.39 4.89 -18.63
CA VAL A 48 8.98 3.72 -17.97
C VAL A 48 9.20 2.52 -18.90
N GLY A 49 8.62 2.53 -20.10
CA GLY A 49 8.77 1.47 -21.10
C GLY A 49 8.00 0.18 -20.78
N SER A 50 7.12 0.20 -19.78
CA SER A 50 6.21 -0.88 -19.37
C SER A 50 4.99 -0.27 -18.72
N ASN A 51 3.91 -1.04 -18.58
CA ASN A 51 2.71 -0.56 -17.92
C ASN A 51 2.90 -0.45 -16.40
N ILE A 52 2.15 0.45 -15.78
CA ILE A 52 2.03 0.60 -14.34
C ILE A 52 0.58 0.32 -13.97
N TYR A 53 0.36 -0.51 -12.95
CA TYR A 53 -0.97 -0.86 -12.48
C TYR A 53 -0.99 -0.89 -10.96
N MET A 54 -1.86 -0.11 -10.34
CA MET A 54 -2.06 -0.01 -8.89
C MET A 54 -0.78 0.17 -8.05
N CYS A 55 0.33 0.54 -8.67
CA CYS A 55 1.59 0.81 -8.01
C CYS A 55 1.79 2.33 -7.93
N SER A 56 1.73 2.89 -6.72
CA SER A 56 2.07 4.28 -6.49
C SER A 56 3.60 4.46 -6.46
N PRO A 57 4.13 5.56 -7.02
CA PRO A 57 5.54 5.86 -6.87
C PRO A 57 5.87 6.13 -5.40
N ILE A 58 7.04 5.69 -4.97
CA ILE A 58 7.60 6.02 -3.66
C ILE A 58 8.89 6.81 -3.82
N VAL A 59 9.26 7.57 -2.79
CA VAL A 59 10.42 8.46 -2.82
C VAL A 59 11.31 8.19 -1.61
N ALA A 60 12.60 8.00 -1.85
CA ALA A 60 13.63 7.93 -0.83
C ALA A 60 15.00 8.19 -1.46
N GLN A 61 15.98 8.66 -0.69
CA GLN A 61 17.37 8.87 -1.13
C GLN A 61 17.47 9.66 -2.45
N ASN A 62 16.66 10.72 -2.60
CA ASN A 62 16.56 11.52 -3.82
C ASN A 62 16.24 10.71 -5.09
N LYS A 63 15.52 9.59 -4.96
CA LYS A 63 15.08 8.74 -6.07
C LYS A 63 13.58 8.49 -6.00
N VAL A 64 12.97 8.36 -7.18
CA VAL A 64 11.59 7.90 -7.37
C VAL A 64 11.65 6.45 -7.80
N PHE A 65 10.95 5.57 -7.08
CA PHE A 65 10.89 4.15 -7.40
C PHE A 65 9.48 3.76 -7.85
N ILE A 66 9.40 2.85 -8.81
CA ILE A 66 8.15 2.37 -9.37
C ILE A 66 8.24 0.90 -9.79
N GLY A 67 7.20 0.12 -9.49
CA GLY A 67 7.00 -1.23 -10.01
C GLY A 67 6.24 -1.22 -11.33
N THR A 68 6.50 -2.18 -12.19
CA THR A 68 5.84 -2.31 -13.50
C THR A 68 5.20 -3.68 -13.70
N ILE A 69 4.23 -3.73 -14.59
CA ILE A 69 3.56 -4.95 -15.01
C ILE A 69 3.85 -5.29 -16.46
N ASP A 70 3.65 -6.56 -16.82
CA ASP A 70 3.76 -7.07 -18.17
C ASP A 70 2.46 -7.78 -18.58
N ASP A 71 1.51 -7.03 -19.08
CA ASP A 71 0.25 -7.59 -19.59
C ASP A 71 0.43 -8.34 -20.92
N ASP A 72 1.49 -8.04 -21.65
CA ASP A 72 1.74 -8.56 -22.98
C ASP A 72 2.56 -9.85 -22.98
N LYS A 73 2.86 -10.43 -21.82
CA LYS A 73 3.73 -11.59 -21.64
C LYS A 73 5.15 -11.42 -22.22
N ALA A 74 5.57 -10.18 -22.35
CA ALA A 74 6.88 -9.81 -22.91
C ALA A 74 8.03 -9.92 -21.91
N LYS A 75 7.76 -10.36 -20.68
CA LYS A 75 8.73 -10.48 -19.57
C LYS A 75 9.44 -9.14 -19.25
N LYS A 76 8.69 -8.06 -19.33
CA LYS A 76 9.17 -6.69 -19.05
C LYS A 76 8.69 -6.19 -17.70
N CYS A 77 8.92 -6.97 -16.65
CA CYS A 77 8.52 -6.65 -15.29
C CYS A 77 9.74 -6.12 -14.55
N TYR A 78 9.60 -4.97 -13.93
CA TYR A 78 10.73 -4.26 -13.33
C TYR A 78 10.35 -3.54 -12.05
N VAL A 79 11.35 -3.35 -11.19
CA VAL A 79 11.40 -2.18 -10.28
C VAL A 79 12.44 -1.23 -10.86
N LYS A 80 12.09 0.04 -11.02
CA LYS A 80 12.97 1.06 -11.59
C LYS A 80 13.14 2.22 -10.62
N ALA A 81 14.34 2.81 -10.64
CA ALA A 81 14.65 4.03 -9.90
C ALA A 81 15.05 5.15 -10.86
N TYR A 82 14.53 6.32 -10.57
CA TYR A 82 14.83 7.54 -11.29
C TYR A 82 15.32 8.60 -10.31
N ASP A 83 16.29 9.41 -10.71
CA ASP A 83 16.69 10.59 -9.95
C ASP A 83 15.49 11.55 -9.79
N ALA A 84 15.18 11.92 -8.55
CA ALA A 84 13.97 12.70 -8.26
C ALA A 84 14.04 14.13 -8.83
N THR A 85 15.23 14.68 -9.02
CA THR A 85 15.44 16.03 -9.52
C THR A 85 15.41 16.10 -11.04
N THR A 86 16.04 15.14 -11.71
CA THR A 86 16.27 15.18 -13.16
C THR A 86 15.39 14.22 -13.96
N GLY A 87 14.81 13.21 -13.29
CA GLY A 87 14.07 12.12 -13.92
C GLY A 87 14.94 11.11 -14.67
N HIS A 88 16.27 11.19 -14.59
CA HIS A 88 17.14 10.22 -15.26
C HIS A 88 17.04 8.84 -14.61
N LEU A 89 17.02 7.79 -15.44
CA LEU A 89 17.03 6.41 -14.97
C LEU A 89 18.34 6.12 -14.24
N CYS A 90 18.25 5.77 -12.95
CA CYS A 90 19.39 5.37 -12.12
C CYS A 90 19.70 3.88 -12.31
N TRP A 91 18.67 3.04 -12.17
CA TRP A 91 18.82 1.59 -12.33
C TRP A 91 17.49 0.90 -12.68
N THR A 92 17.61 -0.35 -13.12
CA THR A 92 16.49 -1.24 -13.43
C THR A 92 16.77 -2.60 -12.80
N PHE A 93 15.85 -3.08 -11.99
CA PHE A 93 15.85 -4.43 -11.44
C PHE A 93 14.78 -5.27 -12.13
N VAL A 94 15.16 -6.41 -12.68
CA VAL A 94 14.24 -7.33 -13.37
C VAL A 94 13.56 -8.22 -12.35
N THR A 95 12.23 -8.28 -12.37
CA THR A 95 11.44 -9.20 -11.54
C THR A 95 10.94 -10.39 -12.35
N SER A 96 10.61 -11.49 -11.68
CA SER A 96 10.15 -12.71 -12.35
C SER A 96 8.75 -12.58 -12.92
N ASN A 97 7.94 -11.69 -12.33
CA ASN A 97 6.56 -11.42 -12.75
C ASN A 97 6.18 -9.97 -12.43
N SER A 98 4.96 -9.59 -12.78
CA SER A 98 4.38 -8.26 -12.61
C SER A 98 4.34 -7.81 -11.16
N ILE A 99 4.71 -6.55 -10.90
CA ILE A 99 4.50 -5.87 -9.64
C ILE A 99 3.15 -5.15 -9.70
N LYS A 100 2.16 -5.68 -9.01
CA LYS A 100 0.76 -5.22 -9.07
C LYS A 100 0.30 -4.44 -7.86
N ASN A 101 1.21 -4.14 -6.94
CA ASN A 101 0.91 -3.36 -5.74
C ASN A 101 2.01 -2.34 -5.47
N THR A 102 1.73 -1.38 -4.60
CA THR A 102 2.71 -0.37 -4.22
C THR A 102 3.87 -1.04 -3.49
N ILE A 103 5.07 -0.76 -3.96
CA ILE A 103 6.33 -1.16 -3.34
C ILE A 103 6.58 -0.33 -2.07
N ALA A 104 7.49 -0.78 -1.21
CA ALA A 104 7.79 -0.09 0.04
C ALA A 104 9.30 0.13 0.22
N TYR A 105 9.66 1.13 1.04
CA TYR A 105 11.05 1.44 1.38
C TYR A 105 11.24 1.43 2.89
N GLU A 106 12.34 0.85 3.36
CA GLU A 106 12.86 0.99 4.72
C GLU A 106 14.36 0.73 4.73
N ASP A 107 15.11 1.51 5.49
CA ASP A 107 16.54 1.32 5.77
C ASP A 107 17.41 0.99 4.55
N GLY A 108 17.28 1.78 3.48
CA GLY A 108 18.10 1.63 2.27
C GLY A 108 17.68 0.48 1.36
N ARG A 109 16.52 -0.14 1.58
CA ARG A 109 15.99 -1.25 0.77
C ARG A 109 14.63 -0.92 0.20
N ILE A 110 14.42 -1.34 -1.03
CA ILE A 110 13.11 -1.38 -1.66
C ILE A 110 12.57 -2.80 -1.54
N PHE A 111 11.34 -2.93 -1.07
CA PHE A 111 10.64 -4.21 -0.99
C PHE A 111 9.54 -4.25 -2.05
N ALA A 112 9.48 -5.34 -2.78
CA ALA A 112 8.50 -5.57 -3.83
C ALA A 112 8.06 -7.03 -3.83
N SER A 113 6.78 -7.28 -4.05
CA SER A 113 6.22 -8.61 -4.25
C SER A 113 5.69 -8.73 -5.67
N ASP A 114 6.02 -9.80 -6.38
CA ASP A 114 5.51 -10.04 -7.72
C ASP A 114 4.35 -11.05 -7.73
N ALA A 115 3.64 -11.11 -8.85
CA ALA A 115 2.48 -11.96 -9.03
C ALA A 115 2.80 -13.47 -9.03
N SER A 116 4.07 -13.86 -9.00
CA SER A 116 4.51 -15.25 -8.79
C SER A 116 4.79 -15.58 -7.32
N GLY A 117 4.58 -14.62 -6.42
CA GLY A 117 4.84 -14.75 -4.99
C GLY A 117 6.31 -14.60 -4.62
N MET A 118 7.14 -14.07 -5.51
CA MET A 118 8.51 -13.74 -5.16
C MET A 118 8.55 -12.39 -4.46
N LEU A 119 9.06 -12.38 -3.24
CA LEU A 119 9.34 -11.18 -2.46
C LEU A 119 10.81 -10.81 -2.59
N TYR A 120 11.07 -9.57 -2.93
CA TYR A 120 12.41 -9.01 -3.16
C TYR A 120 12.74 -7.95 -2.12
N ALA A 121 13.99 -7.94 -1.64
CA ALA A 121 14.63 -6.75 -1.09
C ALA A 121 15.75 -6.31 -2.04
N ILE A 122 15.70 -5.06 -2.45
CA ILE A 122 16.59 -4.48 -3.45
C ILE A 122 17.32 -3.32 -2.79
N ASP A 123 18.64 -3.26 -2.91
CA ASP A 123 19.43 -2.11 -2.49
C ASP A 123 18.94 -0.85 -3.23
N ALA A 124 18.46 0.13 -2.48
CA ALA A 124 17.83 1.33 -3.06
C ALA A 124 18.82 2.21 -3.83
N GLU A 125 20.12 2.17 -3.47
CA GLU A 125 21.15 2.93 -4.15
C GLU A 125 21.62 2.22 -5.43
N LYS A 126 21.85 0.90 -5.36
CA LYS A 126 22.53 0.13 -6.42
C LYS A 126 21.58 -0.60 -7.35
N GLY A 127 20.33 -0.85 -6.94
CA GLY A 127 19.39 -1.66 -7.71
C GLY A 127 19.75 -3.15 -7.78
N THR A 128 20.51 -3.67 -6.81
CA THR A 128 20.89 -5.08 -6.72
C THR A 128 20.09 -5.80 -5.64
N ALA A 129 19.81 -7.10 -5.84
CA ALA A 129 19.13 -7.89 -4.83
C ALA A 129 19.96 -7.99 -3.55
N CYS A 130 19.36 -7.66 -2.40
CA CYS A 130 19.90 -8.01 -1.08
C CYS A 130 19.50 -9.45 -0.75
N TRP A 131 18.25 -9.80 -0.96
CA TRP A 131 17.71 -11.14 -0.80
C TRP A 131 16.42 -11.32 -1.62
N GLN A 132 16.01 -12.59 -1.78
CA GLN A 132 14.75 -12.97 -2.42
C GLN A 132 14.14 -14.12 -1.63
N THR A 133 12.84 -14.08 -1.39
CA THR A 133 12.10 -15.13 -0.65
C THR A 133 10.86 -15.53 -1.43
N GLN A 134 10.73 -16.81 -1.74
CA GLN A 134 9.54 -17.35 -2.39
C GLN A 134 8.44 -17.55 -1.35
N LEU A 135 7.31 -16.88 -1.53
CA LEU A 135 6.09 -17.06 -0.74
C LEU A 135 5.16 -18.04 -1.43
N PRO A 136 4.24 -18.69 -0.69
CA PRO A 136 3.18 -19.50 -1.29
C PRO A 136 2.32 -18.67 -2.23
N VAL A 137 2.05 -19.17 -3.41
CA VAL A 137 1.29 -18.47 -4.45
C VAL A 137 -0.22 -18.66 -4.23
N SER A 138 -1.01 -17.64 -4.54
CA SER A 138 -2.45 -17.73 -4.61
C SER A 138 -2.91 -18.68 -5.74
N LEU A 139 -4.11 -19.26 -5.61
CA LEU A 139 -4.74 -20.05 -6.67
C LEU A 139 -5.06 -19.19 -7.92
N LEU A 140 -5.19 -17.88 -7.72
CA LEU A 140 -5.38 -16.89 -8.79
C LEU A 140 -4.18 -15.91 -8.77
N PRO A 141 -3.06 -16.26 -9.40
CA PRO A 141 -1.83 -15.43 -9.36
C PRO A 141 -1.97 -14.10 -10.11
N LEU A 142 -3.17 -13.76 -10.55
CA LEU A 142 -3.50 -12.48 -11.18
C LEU A 142 -3.92 -11.41 -10.16
N LEU A 143 -4.11 -11.79 -8.89
CA LEU A 143 -4.51 -10.85 -7.86
C LEU A 143 -3.30 -10.19 -7.21
N ASP A 144 -3.54 -8.99 -6.73
CA ASP A 144 -2.52 -8.11 -6.17
C ASP A 144 -2.29 -8.48 -4.70
N GLU A 145 -1.17 -9.11 -4.40
CA GLU A 145 -0.83 -9.44 -3.02
C GLU A 145 -0.33 -8.18 -2.29
N GLY A 146 -0.97 -7.84 -1.16
CA GLY A 146 -0.65 -6.64 -0.39
C GLY A 146 0.74 -6.69 0.23
N LEU A 147 1.35 -5.52 0.36
CA LEU A 147 2.66 -5.34 0.98
C LEU A 147 2.64 -4.14 1.92
N ALA A 148 3.30 -4.26 3.06
CA ALA A 148 3.66 -3.14 3.94
C ALA A 148 4.98 -3.42 4.65
N VAL A 149 5.70 -2.37 5.04
CA VAL A 149 6.94 -2.49 5.80
C VAL A 149 6.87 -1.58 7.02
N ALA A 150 7.13 -2.13 8.20
CA ALA A 150 7.19 -1.36 9.44
C ALA A 150 8.14 -2.04 10.44
N ASP A 151 8.97 -1.25 11.07
CA ASP A 151 9.85 -1.65 12.19
C ASP A 151 10.73 -2.87 11.86
N GLY A 152 11.34 -2.89 10.68
CA GLY A 152 12.23 -3.97 10.23
C GLY A 152 11.51 -5.25 9.81
N VAL A 153 10.18 -5.20 9.62
CA VAL A 153 9.37 -6.34 9.21
C VAL A 153 8.59 -6.03 7.93
N VAL A 154 8.71 -6.92 6.95
CA VAL A 154 7.91 -6.90 5.72
C VAL A 154 6.69 -7.79 5.92
N TYR A 155 5.51 -7.23 5.81
CA TYR A 155 4.25 -7.97 5.81
C TYR A 155 3.80 -8.14 4.36
N ALA A 156 3.59 -9.37 3.94
CA ALA A 156 3.21 -9.67 2.56
C ALA A 156 2.06 -10.66 2.50
N GLY A 157 1.16 -10.46 1.54
CA GLY A 157 0.08 -11.39 1.25
C GLY A 157 0.62 -12.66 0.57
N HIS A 158 -0.05 -13.77 0.81
CA HIS A 158 0.17 -15.03 0.11
C HIS A 158 -1.12 -15.85 0.04
N ALA A 159 -1.12 -16.88 -0.75
CA ALA A 159 -2.25 -17.74 -1.15
C ALA A 159 -3.57 -17.74 -0.35
N LYS A 160 -3.59 -17.63 0.96
CA LYS A 160 -4.82 -17.61 1.81
C LYS A 160 -4.58 -16.88 3.12
N GLY A 161 -3.62 -15.99 3.13
CA GLY A 161 -3.27 -15.32 4.37
C GLY A 161 -2.16 -14.30 4.19
N THR A 162 -1.42 -14.13 5.24
CA THR A 162 -0.31 -13.18 5.29
C THR A 162 0.89 -13.79 5.99
N CYS A 163 2.05 -13.25 5.73
CA CYS A 163 3.30 -13.59 6.42
C CYS A 163 4.04 -12.33 6.85
N ALA A 164 4.92 -12.49 7.83
CA ALA A 164 5.92 -11.51 8.19
C ALA A 164 7.30 -12.06 7.84
N VAL A 165 8.10 -11.20 7.24
CA VAL A 165 9.46 -11.52 6.80
C VAL A 165 10.41 -10.49 7.36
N GLN A 166 11.52 -10.91 7.90
CA GLN A 166 12.54 -10.00 8.44
C GLN A 166 13.16 -9.18 7.30
N ALA A 167 13.12 -7.87 7.41
CA ALA A 167 13.54 -6.96 6.34
C ALA A 167 15.05 -7.06 6.03
N VAL A 168 15.87 -7.43 7.02
CA VAL A 168 17.33 -7.48 6.85
C VAL A 168 17.82 -8.67 6.05
N ASP A 169 17.20 -9.84 6.17
CA ASP A 169 17.72 -11.12 5.62
C ASP A 169 16.68 -11.97 4.88
N GLY A 170 15.42 -11.56 4.86
CA GLY A 170 14.35 -12.29 4.16
C GLY A 170 13.83 -13.53 4.88
N LYS A 171 14.17 -13.72 6.16
CA LYS A 171 13.71 -14.87 6.95
C LYS A 171 12.23 -14.71 7.29
N ILE A 172 11.43 -15.74 7.04
CA ILE A 172 10.02 -15.77 7.45
C ILE A 172 9.96 -15.87 8.97
N LEU A 173 9.33 -14.89 9.61
CA LEU A 173 9.12 -14.82 11.06
C LEU A 173 7.88 -15.60 11.47
N TRP A 174 6.78 -15.38 10.74
CA TRP A 174 5.55 -16.13 10.92
C TRP A 174 4.74 -16.14 9.61
N GLN A 175 3.79 -17.07 9.53
CA GLN A 175 2.93 -17.26 8.38
C GLN A 175 1.60 -17.81 8.84
N ASN A 176 0.50 -17.31 8.30
CA ASN A 176 -0.83 -17.83 8.56
C ASN A 176 -1.60 -18.13 7.27
N LYS A 177 -2.73 -18.83 7.41
CA LYS A 177 -3.69 -19.13 6.35
C LYS A 177 -5.10 -18.87 6.87
N ALA A 178 -5.32 -17.66 7.38
CA ALA A 178 -6.53 -17.32 8.11
C ALA A 178 -7.67 -16.83 7.22
N TRP A 179 -7.40 -16.58 5.92
CA TRP A 179 -8.40 -16.09 4.98
C TRP A 179 -9.18 -17.24 4.34
N ASP A 180 -10.49 -17.08 4.25
CA ASP A 180 -11.37 -18.02 3.56
C ASP A 180 -11.26 -17.79 2.04
N GLY A 181 -11.30 -18.86 1.25
CA GLY A 181 -11.22 -18.80 -0.21
C GLY A 181 -9.83 -19.02 -0.76
N GLY A 182 -9.66 -18.86 -2.06
CA GLY A 182 -8.40 -19.09 -2.78
C GLY A 182 -7.75 -17.83 -3.30
N GLU A 183 -8.36 -16.69 -3.05
CA GLU A 183 -7.93 -15.38 -3.55
C GLU A 183 -7.11 -14.67 -2.49
N GLY A 184 -6.05 -14.01 -2.93
CA GLY A 184 -5.24 -13.13 -2.09
C GLY A 184 -5.90 -11.78 -1.83
N THR A 185 -5.14 -10.85 -1.31
CA THR A 185 -5.59 -9.47 -1.13
C THR A 185 -5.37 -8.66 -2.40
N THR A 186 -6.27 -7.71 -2.62
CA THR A 186 -6.14 -6.71 -3.68
C THR A 186 -5.73 -5.34 -3.13
N SER A 187 -5.60 -5.21 -1.81
CA SER A 187 -5.24 -3.95 -1.15
C SER A 187 -3.82 -3.94 -0.60
N THR A 188 -3.26 -2.76 -0.49
CA THR A 188 -2.04 -2.55 0.30
C THR A 188 -2.37 -2.70 1.78
N PHE A 189 -1.50 -3.38 2.51
CA PHE A 189 -1.68 -3.59 3.94
C PHE A 189 -1.52 -2.31 4.73
N THR A 190 -2.32 -2.17 5.79
CA THR A 190 -2.20 -1.06 6.73
C THR A 190 -1.79 -1.58 8.09
N VAL A 191 -0.75 -0.97 8.67
CA VAL A 191 -0.24 -1.34 9.99
C VAL A 191 -0.45 -0.20 10.97
N GLY A 192 -1.00 -0.51 12.15
CA GLY A 192 -1.19 0.45 13.23
C GLY A 192 -1.65 -0.23 14.52
N ALA A 193 -1.26 0.33 15.67
CA ALA A 193 -1.59 -0.20 17.00
C ALA A 193 -1.26 -1.70 17.19
N GLY A 194 -0.18 -2.21 16.60
CA GLY A 194 0.15 -3.63 16.67
C GLY A 194 -0.73 -4.54 15.84
N VAL A 195 -1.54 -3.99 14.93
CA VAL A 195 -2.47 -4.72 14.08
C VAL A 195 -2.19 -4.47 12.62
N LEU A 196 -2.17 -5.53 11.83
CA LEU A 196 -2.15 -5.51 10.37
C LEU A 196 -3.59 -5.65 9.88
N VAL A 197 -4.05 -4.70 9.07
CA VAL A 197 -5.36 -4.77 8.41
C VAL A 197 -5.18 -5.04 6.92
N ALA A 198 -5.90 -6.04 6.43
CA ALA A 198 -5.93 -6.42 5.03
C ALA A 198 -7.37 -6.65 4.56
N SER A 199 -7.71 -6.17 3.37
CA SER A 199 -8.88 -6.66 2.66
C SER A 199 -8.46 -7.84 1.79
N ALA A 200 -9.18 -8.94 1.94
CA ALA A 200 -8.93 -10.13 1.16
C ALA A 200 -10.25 -10.70 0.68
N HIS A 201 -10.20 -11.28 -0.52
CA HIS A 201 -11.42 -11.76 -1.12
C HIS A 201 -12.48 -10.64 -1.29
N TRP A 202 -13.56 -10.87 -1.97
CA TRP A 202 -14.53 -9.82 -2.34
C TRP A 202 -15.19 -9.09 -1.15
N ASN A 203 -15.29 -9.73 0.00
CA ASN A 203 -16.10 -9.25 1.12
C ASN A 203 -15.41 -9.35 2.47
N GLY A 204 -14.10 -9.57 2.51
CA GLY A 204 -13.39 -9.81 3.76
C GLY A 204 -12.49 -8.66 4.15
N LEU A 205 -12.62 -8.22 5.40
CA LEU A 205 -11.66 -7.38 6.09
C LEU A 205 -11.14 -8.16 7.30
N PHE A 206 -9.82 -8.22 7.45
CA PHE A 206 -9.14 -9.03 8.45
C PHE A 206 -8.17 -8.19 9.25
N GLY A 207 -8.16 -8.36 10.56
CA GLY A 207 -7.16 -7.80 11.46
C GLY A 207 -6.30 -8.89 12.06
N HIS A 208 -4.99 -8.74 11.97
CA HIS A 208 -4.00 -9.69 12.47
C HIS A 208 -3.07 -9.03 13.47
N ASP A 209 -2.69 -9.76 14.51
CA ASP A 209 -1.60 -9.39 15.40
C ASP A 209 -0.27 -9.43 14.64
N ILE A 210 0.45 -8.32 14.60
CA ILE A 210 1.72 -8.22 13.84
C ILE A 210 2.84 -9.05 14.45
N SER A 211 2.78 -9.37 15.74
CA SER A 211 3.84 -10.10 16.43
C SER A 211 3.89 -11.59 16.08
N ASN A 212 2.76 -12.19 15.74
CA ASN A 212 2.63 -13.63 15.54
C ASN A 212 1.70 -14.05 14.39
N GLY A 213 1.04 -13.09 13.74
CA GLY A 213 0.10 -13.33 12.63
C GLY A 213 -1.25 -13.89 13.04
N ALA A 214 -1.57 -13.97 14.33
CA ALA A 214 -2.86 -14.49 14.78
C ALA A 214 -4.02 -13.62 14.26
N LEU A 215 -5.08 -14.26 13.79
CA LEU A 215 -6.30 -13.56 13.42
C LEU A 215 -6.99 -13.04 14.69
N LEU A 216 -7.06 -11.73 14.83
CA LEU A 216 -7.78 -11.08 15.94
C LEU A 216 -9.27 -10.98 15.63
N TRP A 217 -9.60 -10.57 14.43
CA TRP A 217 -10.98 -10.42 13.98
C TRP A 217 -11.10 -10.52 12.46
N LYS A 218 -12.31 -10.86 12.01
CA LYS A 218 -12.69 -10.78 10.61
C LYS A 218 -14.08 -10.16 10.48
N LYS A 219 -14.24 -9.35 9.45
CA LYS A 219 -15.55 -8.83 9.03
C LYS A 219 -15.85 -9.30 7.62
N ARG A 220 -16.99 -9.93 7.49
CA ARG A 220 -17.48 -10.43 6.19
C ARG A 220 -18.96 -10.12 6.12
N ASP A 221 -19.29 -9.18 5.26
CA ASP A 221 -20.66 -8.76 5.05
C ASP A 221 -20.91 -8.66 3.54
N SER A 222 -21.95 -9.33 3.05
CA SER A 222 -22.34 -9.28 1.64
C SER A 222 -22.82 -7.89 1.20
N LYS A 223 -23.19 -7.03 2.15
CA LYS A 223 -23.58 -5.63 1.90
C LYS A 223 -22.38 -4.68 1.93
N ILE A 224 -21.25 -5.10 2.47
CA ILE A 224 -20.03 -4.31 2.60
C ILE A 224 -18.94 -4.99 1.79
N ARG A 225 -18.54 -4.37 0.70
CA ARG A 225 -17.45 -4.87 -0.16
C ARG A 225 -16.16 -4.18 0.24
N PHE A 226 -15.28 -4.89 0.90
CA PHE A 226 -13.94 -4.39 1.23
C PHE A 226 -12.89 -4.64 0.12
N ARG A 227 -13.33 -5.00 -1.07
CA ARG A 227 -12.44 -5.26 -2.20
C ARG A 227 -11.62 -4.02 -2.53
N ASP A 228 -10.33 -4.24 -2.76
CA ASP A 228 -9.36 -3.25 -3.24
C ASP A 228 -9.14 -2.04 -2.29
N GLY A 229 -9.89 -1.96 -1.20
CA GLY A 229 -9.79 -0.88 -0.24
C GLY A 229 -8.63 -1.04 0.74
N SER A 230 -7.81 0.00 0.86
CA SER A 230 -6.83 0.10 1.94
C SER A 230 -7.36 0.99 3.05
N ALA A 231 -7.16 0.59 4.29
CA ALA A 231 -7.47 1.42 5.43
C ALA A 231 -6.40 2.50 5.64
N THR A 232 -6.71 3.49 6.46
CA THR A 232 -5.75 4.45 7.02
C THR A 232 -5.81 4.33 8.53
N PHE A 233 -4.66 4.18 9.19
CA PHE A 233 -4.60 4.24 10.63
C PHE A 233 -4.30 5.67 11.08
N TYR A 234 -5.17 6.22 11.92
CA TYR A 234 -5.04 7.56 12.46
C TYR A 234 -5.67 7.64 13.85
N ASP A 235 -5.03 8.35 14.79
CA ASP A 235 -5.52 8.59 16.15
C ASP A 235 -6.13 7.33 16.81
N GLY A 236 -5.36 6.24 16.80
CA GLY A 236 -5.72 4.98 17.45
C GLY A 236 -6.78 4.13 16.76
N ASN A 237 -7.27 4.50 15.58
CA ASN A 237 -8.32 3.77 14.87
C ASN A 237 -8.00 3.57 13.38
N PHE A 238 -8.66 2.58 12.76
CA PHE A 238 -8.63 2.43 11.31
C PHE A 238 -9.84 3.14 10.66
N TYR A 239 -9.57 3.84 9.59
CA TYR A 239 -10.56 4.51 8.75
C TYR A 239 -10.62 3.83 7.39
N LEU A 240 -11.82 3.54 6.92
CA LEU A 240 -12.06 2.83 5.67
C LEU A 240 -13.25 3.42 4.93
N ALA A 241 -13.14 3.52 3.61
CA ALA A 241 -14.26 3.81 2.73
C ALA A 241 -14.63 2.56 1.94
N SER A 242 -15.89 2.17 1.96
CA SER A 242 -16.38 1.00 1.21
C SER A 242 -17.81 1.20 0.77
N CYS A 243 -18.09 0.97 -0.51
CA CYS A 243 -19.39 1.24 -1.12
C CYS A 243 -19.82 2.69 -0.86
N GLU A 244 -20.92 2.91 -0.17
CA GLU A 244 -21.47 4.23 0.17
C GLU A 244 -21.18 4.64 1.61
N ASN A 245 -20.36 3.89 2.32
CA ASN A 245 -20.13 4.06 3.75
C ASN A 245 -18.67 4.39 4.09
N LEU A 246 -18.55 5.24 5.11
CA LEU A 246 -17.28 5.51 5.81
C LEU A 246 -17.32 4.80 7.17
N TYR A 247 -16.23 4.14 7.52
CA TYR A 247 -16.11 3.37 8.75
C TYR A 247 -14.96 3.85 9.61
N VAL A 248 -15.18 3.87 10.92
CA VAL A 248 -14.11 3.92 11.93
C VAL A 248 -14.13 2.61 12.69
N ILE A 249 -13.03 1.92 12.73
CA ILE A 249 -12.91 0.55 13.24
C ILE A 249 -11.88 0.49 14.36
N ASN A 250 -12.27 -0.17 15.46
CA ASN A 250 -11.34 -0.46 16.56
C ASN A 250 -10.28 -1.47 16.10
N PRO A 251 -8.98 -1.18 16.30
CA PRO A 251 -7.89 -2.07 15.83
C PRO A 251 -7.96 -3.47 16.39
N HIS A 252 -8.24 -3.63 17.68
CA HIS A 252 -8.11 -4.91 18.36
C HIS A 252 -9.36 -5.78 18.32
N SER A 253 -10.56 -5.17 18.37
CA SER A 253 -11.82 -5.92 18.32
C SER A 253 -12.43 -5.98 16.91
N GLY A 254 -12.02 -5.10 16.01
CA GLY A 254 -12.67 -4.90 14.71
C GLY A 254 -14.07 -4.29 14.81
N ASP A 255 -14.50 -3.79 15.98
CA ASP A 255 -15.82 -3.18 16.12
C ASP A 255 -15.91 -1.88 15.31
N ILE A 256 -17.06 -1.69 14.68
CA ILE A 256 -17.39 -0.45 13.99
C ILE A 256 -17.78 0.57 15.06
N LEU A 257 -16.88 1.51 15.34
CA LEU A 257 -17.09 2.57 16.32
C LEU A 257 -17.98 3.69 15.77
N LYS A 258 -17.83 3.98 14.49
CA LYS A 258 -18.63 4.96 13.76
C LYS A 258 -18.84 4.49 12.33
N MET A 259 -20.01 4.81 11.81
CA MET A 259 -20.37 4.62 10.40
C MET A 259 -21.10 5.87 9.91
N ALA A 260 -20.73 6.36 8.75
CA ALA A 260 -21.46 7.39 8.05
C ALA A 260 -21.87 6.87 6.67
N GLU A 261 -23.17 6.82 6.43
CA GLU A 261 -23.73 6.52 5.12
C GLU A 261 -23.77 7.80 4.28
N THR A 262 -23.45 7.69 3.01
CA THR A 262 -23.46 8.82 2.07
C THR A 262 -24.24 8.46 0.81
N SER A 263 -24.54 9.45 -0.02
CA SER A 263 -25.12 9.23 -1.35
C SER A 263 -24.08 9.01 -2.45
N TYR A 264 -22.81 8.89 -2.08
CA TYR A 264 -21.70 8.72 -3.02
C TYR A 264 -21.13 7.30 -2.92
N GLU A 265 -20.85 6.70 -4.04
CA GLU A 265 -20.08 5.47 -4.11
C GLU A 265 -18.58 5.81 -4.06
N PHE A 266 -17.86 5.23 -3.12
CA PHE A 266 -16.44 5.48 -2.95
C PHE A 266 -15.61 4.57 -3.86
N ASN A 267 -14.50 5.12 -4.35
CA ASN A 267 -13.49 4.31 -4.99
C ASN A 267 -12.72 3.53 -3.92
N SER A 268 -13.02 2.25 -3.81
CA SER A 268 -12.44 1.37 -2.79
C SER A 268 -10.93 1.15 -2.96
N ALA A 269 -10.37 1.41 -4.15
CA ALA A 269 -8.93 1.32 -4.37
C ALA A 269 -8.11 2.44 -3.70
N CYS A 270 -8.77 3.47 -3.12
CA CYS A 270 -8.10 4.58 -2.47
C CYS A 270 -8.19 4.46 -0.95
N ALA A 271 -7.04 4.54 -0.26
CA ALA A 271 -7.04 4.75 1.18
C ALA A 271 -7.56 6.16 1.50
N PRO A 272 -8.43 6.34 2.51
CA PRO A 272 -8.84 7.66 2.96
C PRO A 272 -7.65 8.51 3.40
N LEU A 273 -7.68 9.81 3.14
CA LEU A 273 -6.79 10.76 3.80
C LEU A 273 -7.47 11.26 5.06
N VAL A 274 -6.83 11.07 6.19
CA VAL A 274 -7.39 11.43 7.51
C VAL A 274 -6.51 12.49 8.16
N THR A 275 -7.15 13.54 8.67
CA THR A 275 -6.51 14.59 9.45
C THR A 275 -7.31 14.80 10.75
N ASP A 276 -6.82 15.66 11.63
CA ASP A 276 -7.54 16.08 12.85
C ASP A 276 -8.96 16.63 12.60
N LYS A 277 -9.23 17.15 11.39
CA LYS A 277 -10.50 17.81 11.04
C LYS A 277 -11.27 17.15 9.91
N TYR A 278 -10.58 16.48 9.01
CA TYR A 278 -11.19 16.03 7.76
C TYR A 278 -10.87 14.57 7.47
N LEU A 279 -11.84 13.89 6.91
CA LEU A 279 -11.68 12.65 6.20
C LEU A 279 -11.97 12.92 4.73
N ILE A 280 -10.95 12.74 3.88
CA ILE A 280 -11.00 13.02 2.45
C ILE A 280 -10.95 11.69 1.70
N VAL A 281 -11.92 11.45 0.82
CA VAL A 281 -12.03 10.24 0.02
C VAL A 281 -12.35 10.60 -1.42
N SER A 282 -11.94 9.74 -2.35
CA SER A 282 -12.37 9.88 -3.73
C SER A 282 -13.65 9.08 -3.98
N THR A 283 -14.53 9.63 -4.80
CA THR A 283 -15.74 8.96 -5.24
C THR A 283 -15.54 8.34 -6.61
N SER A 284 -16.21 7.22 -6.87
CA SER A 284 -16.19 6.57 -8.20
C SER A 284 -17.23 7.17 -9.15
N ASN A 285 -18.13 8.01 -8.65
CA ASN A 285 -19.23 8.59 -9.43
C ASN A 285 -19.19 10.12 -9.49
N LYS A 286 -19.13 10.64 -10.66
CA LYS A 286 -19.82 11.69 -11.45
C LYS A 286 -20.02 13.04 -10.75
#